data_3b62090e8d4664d83bacfde9dec2451d
#
_entry.id   3b62090e8d4664d83bacfde9dec2451d
#
_cell.length_a   1.000
_cell.length_b   1.000
_cell.length_c   1.000
_cell.angle_alpha   90.00
_cell.angle_beta   90.00
_cell.angle_gamma   90.00
#
_symmetry.space_group_name_H-M   'P 1'
#
loop_
_entity.id
_entity.type
_entity.pdbx_description
1 polymer ?
#
loop_
_entity_poly.entity_id
_entity_poly.type
_entity_poly.pdbx_seq_one_letter_code
_entity_poly.pdbx_strand_id
1 'polypeptide(L)'
;AVEPSQAPVEAPESASERRRGPVYSHYVFPEVDWLGVEKEIVSSSYSWMENSPKVKLLQEYIGVTADGIYGLGTWGAHRTHAVDLGFINLSYPIPPQSTIIKDGWECPEWMDVARSAGWPEAQLRKLSYVIYRESRCDPNAFNGADPIGGSLGLIQINRYWCTSNIYWPVGYLQVRDSGVTTCDDLYDPYVNLRSGYHIWVTEGGWSPWGL
;
A
#
# COMPACT_ATOMS: atom_id res chain seq x y z
N ALA A 1 7.58 -48.92 -45.33
CA ALA A 1 7.51 -47.64 -44.67
C ALA A 1 7.31 -47.93 -43.17
N VAL A 2 8.35 -47.68 -42.36
CA VAL A 2 8.33 -47.83 -40.93
C VAL A 2 8.25 -46.41 -40.32
N GLU A 3 7.20 -46.13 -39.56
CA GLU A 3 7.03 -44.87 -38.82
C GLU A 3 8.04 -44.82 -37.65
N PRO A 4 8.69 -43.68 -37.40
CA PRO A 4 9.52 -43.51 -36.22
C PRO A 4 8.66 -43.27 -34.97
N SER A 5 8.86 -44.14 -33.97
CA SER A 5 8.34 -44.00 -32.62
C SER A 5 8.81 -42.70 -31.96
N GLN A 6 7.88 -41.85 -31.55
CA GLN A 6 8.17 -40.66 -30.73
C GLN A 6 8.42 -41.09 -29.27
N ALA A 7 9.56 -40.68 -28.73
CA ALA A 7 9.90 -40.84 -27.32
C ALA A 7 9.00 -39.90 -26.47
N PRO A 8 8.67 -40.26 -25.22
CA PRO A 8 7.89 -39.45 -24.32
C PRO A 8 8.64 -38.15 -23.96
N VAL A 9 7.98 -37.00 -24.09
CA VAL A 9 8.49 -35.73 -23.59
C VAL A 9 8.31 -35.72 -22.06
N GLU A 10 9.43 -35.71 -21.35
CA GLU A 10 9.40 -35.50 -19.88
C GLU A 10 8.82 -34.14 -19.55
N ALA A 11 7.89 -34.11 -18.58
CA ALA A 11 7.31 -32.89 -18.05
C ALA A 11 8.38 -32.05 -17.29
N PRO A 12 8.36 -30.74 -17.34
CA PRO A 12 9.34 -29.92 -16.63
C PRO A 12 9.20 -30.10 -15.11
N GLU A 13 10.32 -30.41 -14.45
CA GLU A 13 10.43 -30.45 -13.00
C GLU A 13 9.90 -29.20 -12.34
N SER A 14 9.11 -29.36 -11.29
CA SER A 14 8.51 -28.27 -10.54
C SER A 14 9.58 -27.36 -9.92
N ALA A 15 9.30 -26.06 -9.88
CA ALA A 15 10.20 -25.00 -9.38
C ALA A 15 10.63 -25.18 -7.90
N SER A 16 10.06 -26.16 -7.17
CA SER A 16 10.39 -26.46 -5.77
C SER A 16 11.71 -27.25 -5.57
N GLU A 17 12.24 -27.85 -6.61
CA GLU A 17 13.47 -28.70 -6.48
C GLU A 17 14.78 -27.93 -6.69
N ARG A 18 14.77 -26.70 -7.18
CA ARG A 18 16.00 -25.95 -7.49
C ARG A 18 16.68 -25.23 -6.33
N ARG A 19 16.25 -25.45 -5.08
CA ARG A 19 16.85 -24.78 -3.90
C ARG A 19 17.65 -25.71 -2.98
N ARG A 20 18.16 -26.84 -3.49
CA ARG A 20 19.14 -27.64 -2.73
C ARG A 20 20.54 -27.21 -3.12
N GLY A 21 21.10 -26.25 -2.36
CA GLY A 21 22.52 -25.97 -2.38
C GLY A 21 23.33 -27.17 -1.90
N PRO A 22 24.68 -27.18 -2.06
CA PRO A 22 25.53 -28.30 -1.74
C PRO A 22 25.33 -28.79 -0.29
N VAL A 23 25.04 -30.06 -0.13
CA VAL A 23 24.89 -30.73 1.18
C VAL A 23 26.25 -30.78 1.85
N TYR A 24 26.56 -29.84 2.75
CA TYR A 24 27.63 -30.01 3.71
C TYR A 24 27.12 -30.90 4.84
N SER A 25 27.53 -32.18 4.81
CA SER A 25 27.18 -33.17 5.83
C SER A 25 27.73 -32.71 7.20
N HIS A 26 26.85 -32.74 8.22
CA HIS A 26 27.08 -32.59 9.66
C HIS A 26 26.87 -31.25 10.34
N TYR A 27 26.35 -30.20 9.67
CA TYR A 27 25.75 -29.09 10.40
C TYR A 27 24.24 -29.07 10.11
N VAL A 28 23.46 -29.52 11.07
CA VAL A 28 22.01 -29.26 11.08
C VAL A 28 21.87 -27.83 11.53
N PHE A 29 21.78 -26.90 10.58
CA PHE A 29 21.34 -25.56 10.90
C PHE A 29 19.90 -25.67 11.44
N PRO A 30 19.60 -25.02 12.59
CA PRO A 30 18.20 -24.95 13.03
C PRO A 30 17.37 -24.41 11.86
N GLU A 31 16.23 -25.05 11.60
CA GLU A 31 15.30 -24.61 10.56
C GLU A 31 14.88 -23.16 10.91
N VAL A 32 15.33 -22.21 10.11
CA VAL A 32 15.01 -20.80 10.36
C VAL A 32 13.56 -20.61 9.97
N ASP A 33 12.73 -20.19 10.92
CA ASP A 33 11.36 -19.77 10.66
C ASP A 33 11.38 -18.41 9.91
N TRP A 34 11.55 -18.50 8.60
CA TRP A 34 11.60 -17.32 7.74
C TRP A 34 10.33 -16.47 7.82
N LEU A 35 9.17 -17.11 8.02
CA LEU A 35 7.91 -16.38 8.17
C LEU A 35 7.87 -15.62 9.50
N GLY A 36 8.42 -16.18 10.59
CA GLY A 36 8.56 -15.48 11.86
C GLY A 36 9.50 -14.30 11.76
N VAL A 37 10.66 -14.47 11.11
CA VAL A 37 11.64 -13.39 10.87
C VAL A 37 11.04 -12.28 10.00
N GLU A 38 10.34 -12.63 8.93
CA GLU A 38 9.65 -11.66 8.07
C GLU A 38 8.61 -10.85 8.84
N LYS A 39 7.76 -11.51 9.62
CA LYS A 39 6.76 -10.84 10.47
C LYS A 39 7.41 -9.91 11.48
N GLU A 40 8.49 -10.32 12.13
CA GLU A 40 9.23 -9.49 13.08
C GLU A 40 9.78 -8.23 12.42
N ILE A 41 10.39 -8.34 11.24
CA ILE A 41 10.95 -7.21 10.49
C ILE A 41 9.84 -6.28 10.04
N VAL A 42 8.78 -6.80 9.45
CA VAL A 42 7.66 -6.00 8.97
C VAL A 42 6.90 -5.34 10.10
N SER A 43 6.72 -5.99 11.26
CA SER A 43 6.06 -5.38 12.43
C SER A 43 6.94 -4.45 13.26
N SER A 44 8.21 -4.32 12.92
CA SER A 44 9.15 -3.45 13.62
C SER A 44 8.85 -1.97 13.40
N SER A 45 9.21 -1.14 14.38
CA SER A 45 9.15 0.31 14.24
C SER A 45 10.34 0.86 13.46
N TYR A 46 10.09 1.80 12.58
CA TYR A 46 11.09 2.52 11.77
C TYR A 46 10.91 4.02 11.95
N SER A 47 11.98 4.78 11.66
CA SER A 47 11.91 6.24 11.63
C SER A 47 11.99 6.76 10.19
N TRP A 48 11.38 7.91 9.93
CA TRP A 48 11.50 8.54 8.61
C TRP A 48 12.96 8.86 8.29
N MET A 49 13.40 8.51 7.09
CA MET A 49 14.80 8.62 6.63
C MET A 49 15.81 7.83 7.48
N GLU A 50 15.35 6.89 8.29
CA GLU A 50 16.26 5.94 8.93
C GLU A 50 17.16 5.29 7.89
N ASN A 51 18.46 5.32 8.14
CA ASN A 51 19.46 4.63 7.32
C ASN A 51 20.10 3.53 8.16
N SER A 52 19.69 2.30 7.92
CA SER A 52 20.15 1.17 8.73
C SER A 52 20.12 -0.17 7.97
N PRO A 53 20.93 -1.16 8.43
CA PRO A 53 20.84 -2.52 7.91
C PRO A 53 19.45 -3.15 8.09
N LYS A 54 18.71 -2.75 9.13
CA LYS A 54 17.35 -3.19 9.40
C LYS A 54 16.39 -2.72 8.32
N VAL A 55 16.51 -1.47 7.88
CA VAL A 55 15.74 -0.92 6.76
C VAL A 55 16.07 -1.66 5.46
N LYS A 56 17.36 -1.91 5.21
CA LYS A 56 17.79 -2.66 4.03
C LYS A 56 17.16 -4.07 4.00
N LEU A 57 17.16 -4.75 5.13
CA LEU A 57 16.56 -6.06 5.26
C LEU A 57 15.04 -6.02 5.03
N LEU A 58 14.34 -5.02 5.59
CA LEU A 58 12.93 -4.79 5.28
C LEU A 58 12.71 -4.63 3.78
N GLN A 59 13.51 -3.79 3.12
CA GLN A 59 13.39 -3.54 1.68
C GLN A 59 13.58 -4.81 0.84
N GLU A 60 14.50 -5.69 1.24
CA GLU A 60 14.70 -6.99 0.61
C GLU A 60 13.45 -7.88 0.76
N TYR A 61 12.79 -7.90 1.93
CA TYR A 61 11.56 -8.65 2.16
C TYR A 61 10.37 -8.12 1.38
N ILE A 62 10.19 -6.80 1.35
CA ILE A 62 9.05 -6.19 0.65
C ILE A 62 9.29 -5.96 -0.85
N GLY A 63 10.45 -6.39 -1.37
CA GLY A 63 10.74 -6.43 -2.81
C GLY A 63 10.98 -5.06 -3.45
N VAL A 64 11.48 -4.07 -2.69
CA VAL A 64 11.89 -2.76 -3.22
C VAL A 64 13.41 -2.61 -3.26
N THR A 65 13.91 -1.51 -3.86
CA THR A 65 15.35 -1.21 -3.88
C THR A 65 15.90 -1.14 -2.47
N ALA A 66 16.87 -2.01 -2.15
CA ALA A 66 17.46 -2.14 -0.82
C ALA A 66 18.63 -1.16 -0.63
N ASP A 67 18.32 0.14 -0.58
CA ASP A 67 19.30 1.22 -0.33
C ASP A 67 19.56 1.50 1.15
N GLY A 68 18.79 0.88 2.04
CA GLY A 68 18.90 1.03 3.48
C GLY A 68 18.22 2.29 4.03
N ILE A 69 17.54 3.08 3.20
CA ILE A 69 16.90 4.34 3.60
C ILE A 69 15.38 4.16 3.65
N TYR A 70 14.77 4.39 4.81
CA TYR A 70 13.31 4.33 4.99
C TYR A 70 12.65 5.60 4.43
N GLY A 71 12.69 5.72 3.12
CA GLY A 71 12.06 6.80 2.36
C GLY A 71 10.65 6.45 1.91
N LEU A 72 10.12 7.29 1.03
CA LEU A 72 8.73 7.22 0.56
C LEU A 72 8.40 5.89 -0.15
N GLY A 73 9.30 5.38 -0.98
CA GLY A 73 9.11 4.09 -1.66
C GLY A 73 9.04 2.91 -0.68
N THR A 74 9.95 2.89 0.30
CA THR A 74 9.96 1.88 1.37
C THR A 74 8.70 1.99 2.23
N TRP A 75 8.33 3.20 2.61
CA TRP A 75 7.15 3.48 3.44
C TRP A 75 5.86 2.97 2.77
N GLY A 76 5.64 3.28 1.49
CA GLY A 76 4.46 2.82 0.74
C GLY A 76 4.40 1.30 0.61
N ALA A 77 5.52 0.67 0.18
CA ALA A 77 5.60 -0.78 0.00
C ALA A 77 5.48 -1.54 1.33
N HIS A 78 6.09 -1.01 2.41
CA HIS A 78 5.99 -1.60 3.76
C HIS A 78 4.55 -1.67 4.23
N ARG A 79 3.76 -0.62 4.04
CA ARG A 79 2.34 -0.59 4.43
C ARG A 79 1.53 -1.64 3.67
N THR A 80 1.70 -1.73 2.36
CA THR A 80 1.01 -2.74 1.52
C THR A 80 1.36 -4.15 1.98
N HIS A 81 2.66 -4.44 2.13
CA HIS A 81 3.14 -5.77 2.53
C HIS A 81 2.69 -6.15 3.95
N ALA A 82 2.65 -5.19 4.87
CA ALA A 82 2.16 -5.42 6.24
C ALA A 82 0.67 -5.80 6.26
N VAL A 83 -0.15 -5.17 5.44
CA VAL A 83 -1.57 -5.52 5.29
C VAL A 83 -1.72 -6.95 4.76
N ASP A 84 -0.93 -7.34 3.76
CA ASP A 84 -0.93 -8.71 3.20
C ASP A 84 -0.56 -9.77 4.25
N LEU A 85 0.29 -9.42 5.23
CA LEU A 85 0.63 -10.25 6.37
C LEU A 85 -0.37 -10.18 7.54
N GLY A 86 -1.43 -9.38 7.41
CA GLY A 86 -2.47 -9.21 8.43
C GLY A 86 -2.14 -8.20 9.54
N PHE A 87 -1.11 -7.37 9.36
CA PHE A 87 -0.77 -6.29 10.30
C PHE A 87 -1.55 -5.02 9.97
N ILE A 88 -2.74 -4.87 10.54
CA ILE A 88 -3.66 -3.76 10.26
C ILE A 88 -3.48 -2.53 11.17
N ASN A 89 -2.72 -2.67 12.27
CA ASN A 89 -2.57 -1.61 13.29
C ASN A 89 -1.11 -1.22 13.56
N LEU A 90 -0.25 -1.30 12.55
CA LEU A 90 1.14 -0.83 12.71
C LEU A 90 1.20 0.69 12.70
N SER A 91 2.01 1.25 13.61
CA SER A 91 2.34 2.66 13.59
C SER A 91 3.48 2.90 12.60
N TYR A 92 3.23 3.71 11.58
CA TYR A 92 4.22 4.08 10.58
C TYR A 92 4.73 5.50 10.83
N PRO A 93 6.00 5.81 10.51
CA PRO A 93 6.45 7.19 10.56
C PRO A 93 5.66 8.00 9.53
N ILE A 94 5.13 9.14 9.94
CA ILE A 94 4.47 10.07 9.02
C ILE A 94 5.55 10.72 8.16
N PRO A 95 5.46 10.62 6.81
CA PRO A 95 6.37 11.35 5.95
C PRO A 95 6.35 12.83 6.30
N PRO A 96 7.51 13.52 6.40
CA PRO A 96 7.50 14.96 6.61
C PRO A 96 6.74 15.62 5.45
N GLN A 97 6.04 16.70 5.76
CA GLN A 97 5.38 17.50 4.75
C GLN A 97 6.38 17.81 3.62
N SER A 98 5.94 17.62 2.37
CA SER A 98 6.80 17.85 1.21
C SER A 98 7.41 19.24 1.28
N THR A 99 8.73 19.33 1.29
CA THR A 99 9.46 20.60 1.24
C THR A 99 9.44 21.22 -0.15
N ILE A 100 8.92 20.50 -1.16
CA ILE A 100 8.79 20.98 -2.52
C ILE A 100 7.42 21.66 -2.66
N ILE A 101 7.33 22.89 -2.20
CA ILE A 101 6.19 23.76 -2.47
C ILE A 101 6.30 24.17 -3.94
N LYS A 102 5.45 23.57 -4.79
CA LYS A 102 5.22 24.11 -6.14
C LYS A 102 4.22 25.26 -6.00
N ASP A 103 4.58 26.42 -6.49
CA ASP A 103 3.69 27.58 -6.48
C ASP A 103 2.30 27.24 -7.04
N GLY A 104 1.25 27.58 -6.29
CA GLY A 104 -0.14 27.36 -6.69
C GLY A 104 -0.71 25.97 -6.33
N TRP A 105 -0.09 25.28 -5.40
CA TRP A 105 -0.67 24.06 -4.81
C TRP A 105 -1.22 24.39 -3.42
N GLU A 106 -2.45 23.95 -3.15
CA GLU A 106 -3.16 24.24 -1.91
C GLU A 106 -2.71 23.39 -0.73
N CYS A 107 -2.43 22.08 -0.99
CA CYS A 107 -1.98 21.10 0.01
C CYS A 107 -0.74 20.35 -0.49
N PRO A 108 0.39 21.05 -0.71
CA PRO A 108 1.59 20.44 -1.30
C PRO A 108 2.21 19.34 -0.42
N GLU A 109 1.98 19.40 0.88
CA GLU A 109 2.48 18.45 1.89
C GLU A 109 2.00 17.02 1.65
N TRP A 110 0.86 16.82 0.99
CA TRP A 110 0.31 15.48 0.75
C TRP A 110 0.68 14.88 -0.61
N MET A 111 1.40 15.62 -1.45
CA MET A 111 1.61 15.17 -2.83
C MET A 111 2.57 14.00 -2.96
N ASP A 112 3.55 13.87 -2.07
CA ASP A 112 4.44 12.70 -2.07
C ASP A 112 3.69 11.44 -1.59
N VAL A 113 2.82 11.60 -0.61
CA VAL A 113 1.91 10.54 -0.16
C VAL A 113 0.96 10.13 -1.30
N ALA A 114 0.43 11.08 -2.04
CA ALA A 114 -0.44 10.84 -3.18
C ALA A 114 0.27 10.06 -4.31
N ARG A 115 1.53 10.41 -4.62
CA ARG A 115 2.34 9.64 -5.59
C ARG A 115 2.50 8.19 -5.15
N SER A 116 2.83 7.97 -3.89
CA SER A 116 2.96 6.62 -3.31
C SER A 116 1.64 5.86 -3.31
N ALA A 117 0.51 6.57 -3.16
CA ALA A 117 -0.83 6.02 -3.26
C ALA A 117 -1.28 5.72 -4.71
N GLY A 118 -0.43 6.01 -5.71
CA GLY A 118 -0.66 5.66 -7.11
C GLY A 118 -1.26 6.78 -7.97
N TRP A 119 -1.42 8.00 -7.44
CA TRP A 119 -1.96 9.10 -8.23
C TRP A 119 -1.01 9.54 -9.35
N PRO A 120 -1.49 9.67 -10.60
CA PRO A 120 -0.67 10.16 -11.71
C PRO A 120 -0.20 11.61 -11.48
N GLU A 121 1.03 11.93 -11.87
CA GLU A 121 1.61 13.27 -11.72
C GLU A 121 0.71 14.36 -12.34
N ALA A 122 0.08 14.07 -13.48
CA ALA A 122 -0.84 14.98 -14.16
C ALA A 122 -2.09 15.33 -13.33
N GLN A 123 -2.45 14.51 -12.33
CA GLN A 123 -3.63 14.72 -11.49
C GLN A 123 -3.31 15.40 -10.15
N LEU A 124 -2.04 15.47 -9.75
CA LEU A 124 -1.67 15.92 -8.42
C LEU A 124 -2.09 17.36 -8.13
N ARG A 125 -2.03 18.27 -9.12
CA ARG A 125 -2.49 19.65 -8.93
C ARG A 125 -3.99 19.70 -8.64
N LYS A 126 -4.79 18.94 -9.38
CA LYS A 126 -6.23 18.85 -9.16
C LYS A 126 -6.54 18.18 -7.84
N LEU A 127 -5.80 17.13 -7.49
CA LEU A 127 -5.92 16.45 -6.20
C LEU A 127 -5.60 17.40 -5.04
N SER A 128 -4.54 18.19 -5.12
CA SER A 128 -4.20 19.20 -4.10
C SER A 128 -5.37 20.17 -3.85
N TYR A 129 -6.00 20.65 -4.92
CA TYR A 129 -7.21 21.47 -4.84
C TYR A 129 -8.39 20.71 -4.20
N VAL A 130 -8.60 19.44 -4.57
CA VAL A 130 -9.67 18.62 -3.98
C VAL A 130 -9.44 18.44 -2.48
N ILE A 131 -8.23 18.08 -2.05
CA ILE A 131 -7.87 17.95 -0.64
C ILE A 131 -8.19 19.25 0.11
N TYR A 132 -7.77 20.39 -0.42
CA TYR A 132 -8.05 21.68 0.22
C TYR A 132 -9.54 21.98 0.31
N ARG A 133 -10.30 21.72 -0.74
CA ARG A 133 -11.74 21.94 -0.78
C ARG A 133 -12.47 21.07 0.22
N GLU A 134 -12.10 19.79 0.32
CA GLU A 134 -12.79 18.78 1.13
C GLU A 134 -12.43 18.87 2.62
N SER A 135 -11.14 19.01 2.95
CA SER A 135 -10.67 18.89 4.32
C SER A 135 -9.85 20.07 4.83
N ARG A 136 -9.50 21.04 4.00
CA ARG A 136 -8.50 22.09 4.34
C ARG A 136 -7.14 21.50 4.71
N CYS A 137 -6.75 20.43 4.01
CA CYS A 137 -5.52 19.67 4.23
C CYS A 137 -5.46 18.88 5.55
N ASP A 138 -6.59 18.77 6.26
CA ASP A 138 -6.67 18.04 7.54
C ASP A 138 -6.98 16.56 7.32
N PRO A 139 -6.07 15.63 7.65
CA PRO A 139 -6.31 14.20 7.52
C PRO A 139 -7.36 13.67 8.52
N ASN A 140 -7.64 14.42 9.59
CA ASN A 140 -8.63 14.04 10.61
C ASN A 140 -10.01 14.66 10.35
N ALA A 141 -10.20 15.31 9.20
CA ALA A 141 -11.48 15.93 8.88
C ALA A 141 -12.62 14.89 8.85
N PHE A 142 -13.75 15.25 9.46
CA PHE A 142 -14.97 14.46 9.47
C PHE A 142 -16.18 15.33 9.18
N ASN A 143 -16.94 14.99 8.14
CA ASN A 143 -18.22 15.60 7.83
C ASN A 143 -19.35 14.61 8.16
N GLY A 144 -19.91 14.72 9.35
CA GLY A 144 -21.02 13.86 9.81
C GLY A 144 -22.38 14.21 9.19
N ALA A 145 -22.50 15.31 8.42
CA ALA A 145 -23.72 15.68 7.73
C ALA A 145 -23.93 14.91 6.40
N ASP A 146 -22.88 14.32 5.87
CA ASP A 146 -23.00 13.49 4.67
C ASP A 146 -23.81 12.22 4.94
N PRO A 147 -24.60 11.75 3.95
CA PRO A 147 -25.35 10.51 4.07
C PRO A 147 -24.47 9.30 4.39
N ILE A 148 -25.08 8.23 4.93
CA ILE A 148 -24.44 6.93 5.18
C ILE A 148 -23.24 7.04 6.15
N GLY A 149 -23.42 7.84 7.22
CA GLY A 149 -22.46 7.89 8.33
C GLY A 149 -21.29 8.86 8.14
N GLY A 150 -21.35 9.73 7.14
CA GLY A 150 -20.40 10.82 6.97
C GLY A 150 -19.25 10.51 6.02
N SER A 151 -18.36 11.48 5.86
CA SER A 151 -17.15 11.43 5.03
C SER A 151 -15.90 11.74 5.84
N LEU A 152 -14.77 11.10 5.49
CA LEU A 152 -13.57 11.03 6.31
C LEU A 152 -12.30 11.40 5.56
N GLY A 153 -11.39 12.05 6.26
CA GLY A 153 -10.01 12.26 5.86
C GLY A 153 -9.80 13.31 4.77
N LEU A 154 -8.64 13.25 4.14
CA LEU A 154 -8.14 14.30 3.24
C LEU A 154 -9.07 14.66 2.08
N ILE A 155 -9.64 13.66 1.41
CA ILE A 155 -10.53 13.87 0.26
C ILE A 155 -11.98 13.51 0.57
N GLN A 156 -12.34 13.46 1.85
CA GLN A 156 -13.68 13.25 2.36
C GLN A 156 -14.37 12.03 1.70
N ILE A 157 -13.77 10.85 1.89
CA ILE A 157 -14.35 9.61 1.39
C ILE A 157 -15.57 9.25 2.21
N ASN A 158 -16.74 9.14 1.56
CA ASN A 158 -17.98 8.76 2.22
C ASN A 158 -17.94 7.31 2.72
N ARG A 159 -18.49 7.05 3.90
CA ARG A 159 -18.56 5.71 4.51
C ARG A 159 -19.29 4.68 3.64
N TYR A 160 -20.07 5.11 2.66
CA TYR A 160 -20.65 4.23 1.64
C TYR A 160 -19.63 3.27 1.03
N TRP A 161 -18.41 3.76 0.76
CA TRP A 161 -17.36 2.99 0.10
C TRP A 161 -16.70 1.93 0.97
N CYS A 162 -16.80 2.06 2.29
CA CYS A 162 -16.21 1.14 3.27
C CYS A 162 -17.25 0.43 4.14
N THR A 163 -18.55 0.60 3.85
CA THR A 163 -19.62 -0.06 4.58
C THR A 163 -20.24 -1.17 3.73
N SER A 164 -20.59 -2.29 4.38
CA SER A 164 -21.29 -3.38 3.75
C SER A 164 -22.64 -2.92 3.17
N ASN A 165 -22.92 -3.31 1.95
CA ASN A 165 -24.20 -3.02 1.26
C ASN A 165 -24.53 -4.16 0.29
N ILE A 166 -25.67 -4.05 -0.41
CA ILE A 166 -26.16 -5.10 -1.33
C ILE A 166 -25.22 -5.39 -2.52
N TYR A 167 -24.40 -4.41 -2.91
CA TYR A 167 -23.44 -4.56 -4.02
C TYR A 167 -22.06 -5.01 -3.53
N TRP A 168 -21.72 -4.64 -2.30
CA TRP A 168 -20.44 -4.91 -1.68
C TRP A 168 -20.63 -5.45 -0.26
N PRO A 169 -20.82 -6.77 -0.09
CA PRO A 169 -21.16 -7.37 1.22
C PRO A 169 -20.14 -7.13 2.33
N VAL A 170 -18.90 -6.83 1.99
CA VAL A 170 -17.83 -6.47 2.95
C VAL A 170 -17.36 -5.02 2.81
N GLY A 171 -17.99 -4.23 1.90
CA GLY A 171 -17.55 -2.89 1.52
C GLY A 171 -16.67 -2.90 0.27
N TYR A 172 -16.77 -1.83 -0.54
CA TYR A 172 -16.03 -1.72 -1.80
C TYR A 172 -14.51 -1.64 -1.56
N LEU A 173 -14.07 -0.83 -0.61
CA LEU A 173 -12.65 -0.57 -0.36
C LEU A 173 -11.95 -1.77 0.27
N GLN A 174 -12.64 -2.59 1.07
CA GLN A 174 -12.08 -3.78 1.71
C GLN A 174 -11.67 -4.88 0.72
N VAL A 175 -12.25 -4.88 -0.48
CA VAL A 175 -11.88 -5.84 -1.54
C VAL A 175 -10.86 -5.27 -2.54
N ARG A 176 -10.31 -4.11 -2.23
CA ARG A 176 -9.28 -3.43 -3.03
C ARG A 176 -7.96 -3.37 -2.27
N ASP A 177 -6.89 -3.19 -2.99
CA ASP A 177 -5.57 -2.87 -2.42
C ASP A 177 -5.53 -1.41 -1.95
N SER A 178 -6.42 -1.08 -1.01
CA SER A 178 -6.60 0.25 -0.45
C SER A 178 -6.03 0.41 0.95
N GLY A 179 -5.81 -0.71 1.67
CA GLY A 179 -5.44 -0.71 3.07
C GLY A 179 -6.61 -0.54 4.03
N VAL A 180 -7.85 -0.49 3.53
CA VAL A 180 -9.06 -0.34 4.36
C VAL A 180 -9.50 -1.70 4.91
N THR A 181 -9.59 -1.81 6.23
CA THR A 181 -10.23 -2.90 6.95
C THR A 181 -11.52 -2.42 7.64
N THR A 182 -11.47 -1.21 8.19
CA THR A 182 -12.60 -0.49 8.75
C THR A 182 -12.67 0.91 8.14
N CYS A 183 -13.82 1.57 8.25
CA CYS A 183 -13.93 2.94 7.74
C CYS A 183 -13.01 3.95 8.45
N ASP A 184 -12.63 3.67 9.70
CA ASP A 184 -11.76 4.57 10.46
C ASP A 184 -10.31 4.58 9.95
N ASP A 185 -9.90 3.57 9.17
CA ASP A 185 -8.60 3.56 8.49
C ASP A 185 -8.48 4.71 7.46
N LEU A 186 -9.60 5.29 7.04
CA LEU A 186 -9.63 6.46 6.16
C LEU A 186 -9.10 7.77 6.80
N TYR A 187 -8.84 7.80 8.09
CA TYR A 187 -8.10 8.90 8.73
C TYR A 187 -6.59 8.83 8.47
N ASP A 188 -6.07 7.66 8.05
CA ASP A 188 -4.70 7.55 7.60
C ASP A 188 -4.53 8.20 6.22
N PRO A 189 -3.61 9.16 6.04
CA PRO A 189 -3.46 9.90 4.79
C PRO A 189 -3.18 9.04 3.57
N TYR A 190 -2.35 8.00 3.72
CA TYR A 190 -2.04 7.10 2.60
C TYR A 190 -3.26 6.26 2.23
N VAL A 191 -3.91 5.64 3.23
CA VAL A 191 -5.10 4.82 3.03
C VAL A 191 -6.22 5.66 2.39
N ASN A 192 -6.40 6.90 2.84
CA ASN A 192 -7.37 7.83 2.27
C ASN A 192 -7.09 8.12 0.79
N LEU A 193 -5.85 8.52 0.47
CA LEU A 193 -5.46 8.85 -0.89
C LEU A 193 -5.42 7.61 -1.80
N ARG A 194 -5.02 6.44 -1.29
CA ARG A 194 -5.06 5.17 -2.02
C ARG A 194 -6.50 4.76 -2.33
N SER A 195 -7.38 4.87 -1.35
CA SER A 195 -8.82 4.61 -1.51
C SER A 195 -9.45 5.56 -2.53
N GLY A 196 -9.13 6.83 -2.44
CA GLY A 196 -9.58 7.83 -3.41
C GLY A 196 -9.09 7.56 -4.83
N TYR A 197 -7.87 7.07 -4.99
CA TYR A 197 -7.35 6.63 -6.29
C TYR A 197 -8.21 5.48 -6.87
N HIS A 198 -8.53 4.46 -6.06
CA HIS A 198 -9.39 3.37 -6.51
C HIS A 198 -10.79 3.84 -6.91
N ILE A 199 -11.39 4.75 -6.13
CA ILE A 199 -12.69 5.36 -6.47
C ILE A 199 -12.58 6.16 -7.77
N TRP A 200 -11.57 7.01 -7.90
CA TRP A 200 -11.33 7.84 -9.08
C TRP A 200 -11.18 7.00 -10.36
N VAL A 201 -10.44 5.90 -10.30
CA VAL A 201 -10.28 4.96 -11.43
C VAL A 201 -11.61 4.29 -11.77
N THR A 202 -12.36 3.83 -10.77
CA THR A 202 -13.62 3.09 -10.96
C THR A 202 -14.72 3.98 -11.51
N GLU A 203 -14.83 5.21 -11.02
CA GLU A 203 -15.85 6.18 -11.45
C GLU A 203 -15.45 6.94 -12.73
N GLY A 204 -14.28 6.64 -13.29
CA GLY A 204 -13.77 7.25 -14.51
C GLY A 204 -13.38 8.72 -14.35
N GLY A 205 -13.06 9.17 -13.14
CA GLY A 205 -12.61 10.54 -12.89
C GLY A 205 -13.11 11.18 -11.60
N TRP A 206 -13.31 12.49 -11.65
CA TRP A 206 -13.55 13.34 -10.49
C TRP A 206 -15.04 13.51 -10.12
N SER A 207 -15.96 12.82 -10.78
CA SER A 207 -17.40 12.93 -10.53
C SER A 207 -17.81 12.66 -9.07
N PRO A 208 -17.18 11.76 -8.30
CA PRO A 208 -17.49 11.57 -6.88
C PRO A 208 -17.27 12.84 -6.03
N TRP A 209 -16.42 13.75 -6.50
CA TRP A 209 -16.15 15.04 -5.86
C TRP A 209 -16.84 16.23 -6.55
N GLY A 210 -17.77 15.97 -7.47
CA GLY A 210 -18.54 17.01 -8.15
C GLY A 210 -17.72 17.86 -9.14
N LEU A 211 -16.70 17.29 -9.80
CA LEU A 211 -15.78 18.00 -10.71
C LEU A 211 -15.69 17.36 -12.09
#